data_46efdab2b9ef12d0a23b296888e296f4
#
_entry.id   46efdab2b9ef12d0a23b296888e296f4
#
_cell.length_a   1.000
_cell.length_b   1.000
_cell.length_c   1.000
_cell.angle_alpha   90.00
_cell.angle_beta   90.00
_cell.angle_gamma   90.00
#
_symmetry.space_group_name_H-M   'P 1'
#
loop_
_entity.id
_entity.type
_entity.pdbx_description
1 polymer ?
#
loop_
_entity_poly.entity_id
_entity_poly.type
_entity_poly.pdbx_seq_one_letter_code
_entity_poly.pdbx_strand_id
1 'polypeptide(L)'
;MEMEMDMKKYLSEPDVYYVKHNVDHREYFMQKYVHQLNIVNVPEIIEYDEANKTMVMMKVGKNNLSHNYGENATDVPDELFDKVVKIVRTLVLHGIEYPDLTGYNFVQDKNTYDKIWIIDFEHAALVPLKEITNIHIINICNGKKIWNPDFR
;
A
#
# COMPACT_ATOMS: atom_id res chain seq x y z
N MET A 1 25.16 7.50 -18.94
CA MET A 1 25.07 8.71 -18.11
C MET A 1 23.81 8.63 -17.27
N GLU A 2 23.97 8.64 -15.98
CA GLU A 2 22.82 8.66 -15.08
C GLU A 2 22.20 10.04 -15.07
N MET A 3 20.89 10.10 -15.20
CA MET A 3 20.16 11.34 -15.01
C MET A 3 19.75 11.44 -13.55
N GLU A 4 20.14 12.52 -12.92
CA GLU A 4 19.72 12.80 -11.56
C GLU A 4 18.21 13.00 -11.51
N MET A 5 17.58 12.48 -10.46
CA MET A 5 16.16 12.68 -10.19
C MET A 5 15.90 14.18 -9.95
N ASP A 6 14.88 14.72 -10.60
CA ASP A 6 14.49 16.11 -10.41
C ASP A 6 13.70 16.29 -9.10
N MET A 7 14.42 16.26 -7.99
CA MET A 7 13.82 16.36 -6.65
C MET A 7 13.11 17.69 -6.44
N LYS A 8 13.63 18.77 -7.02
CA LYS A 8 13.04 20.10 -6.88
C LYS A 8 11.62 20.13 -7.44
N LYS A 9 11.40 19.51 -8.61
CA LYS A 9 10.08 19.39 -9.22
C LYS A 9 9.12 18.62 -8.30
N TYR A 10 9.55 17.47 -7.81
CA TYR A 10 8.68 16.61 -7.01
C TYR A 10 8.35 17.24 -5.66
N LEU A 11 9.32 17.85 -5.00
CA LEU A 11 9.10 18.49 -3.70
C LEU A 11 8.29 19.77 -3.79
N SER A 12 8.27 20.43 -4.96
CA SER A 12 7.47 21.64 -5.18
C SER A 12 5.98 21.36 -5.38
N GLU A 13 5.60 20.10 -5.62
CA GLU A 13 4.22 19.67 -5.88
C GLU A 13 3.79 18.53 -4.93
N PRO A 14 3.72 18.77 -3.61
CA PRO A 14 3.44 17.71 -2.63
C PRO A 14 2.02 17.13 -2.72
N ASP A 15 1.10 17.83 -3.39
CA ASP A 15 -0.26 17.32 -3.62
C ASP A 15 -0.34 16.38 -4.84
N VAL A 16 0.70 16.39 -5.68
CA VAL A 16 0.79 15.57 -6.89
C VAL A 16 1.69 14.36 -6.69
N TYR A 17 2.82 14.56 -6.02
CA TYR A 17 3.86 13.55 -5.85
C TYR A 17 4.11 13.22 -4.39
N TYR A 18 4.36 11.95 -4.13
CA TYR A 18 4.86 11.48 -2.85
C TYR A 18 6.28 10.94 -3.03
N VAL A 19 7.22 11.48 -2.26
CA VAL A 19 8.63 11.07 -2.28
C VAL A 19 8.90 10.21 -1.05
N LYS A 20 9.30 8.96 -1.29
CA LYS A 20 9.63 8.01 -0.22
C LYS A 20 11.12 7.71 -0.24
N HIS A 21 11.76 7.80 0.93
CA HIS A 21 13.18 7.49 1.12
C HIS A 21 13.37 6.09 1.73
N ASN A 22 14.59 5.57 1.64
CA ASN A 22 14.96 4.26 2.18
C ASN A 22 14.16 3.11 1.56
N VAL A 23 13.86 3.22 0.28
CA VAL A 23 13.15 2.18 -0.49
C VAL A 23 14.18 1.29 -1.17
N ASP A 24 14.25 0.02 -0.79
CA ASP A 24 15.12 -0.93 -1.45
C ASP A 24 14.51 -1.43 -2.77
N HIS A 25 15.31 -2.12 -3.56
CA HIS A 25 14.88 -2.62 -4.86
C HIS A 25 13.69 -3.57 -4.75
N ARG A 26 13.63 -4.39 -3.70
CA ARG A 26 12.55 -5.35 -3.50
C ARG A 26 11.20 -4.65 -3.28
N GLU A 27 11.16 -3.63 -2.46
CA GLU A 27 9.94 -2.84 -2.23
C GLU A 27 9.47 -2.19 -3.53
N TYR A 28 10.39 -1.56 -4.26
CA TYR A 28 10.11 -0.95 -5.55
C TYR A 28 9.55 -2.01 -6.53
N PHE A 29 10.21 -3.16 -6.64
CA PHE A 29 9.77 -4.25 -7.52
C PHE A 29 8.36 -4.71 -7.18
N MET A 30 8.08 -4.93 -5.91
CA MET A 30 6.76 -5.42 -5.47
C MET A 30 5.67 -4.42 -5.77
N GLN A 31 5.87 -3.15 -5.49
CA GLN A 31 4.87 -2.12 -5.81
C GLN A 31 4.62 -2.03 -7.32
N LYS A 32 5.69 -2.01 -8.10
CA LYS A 32 5.60 -1.97 -9.56
C LYS A 32 4.87 -3.19 -10.11
N TYR A 33 5.20 -4.36 -9.61
CA TYR A 33 4.58 -5.62 -10.02
C TYR A 33 3.07 -5.60 -9.76
N VAL A 34 2.66 -5.25 -8.55
CA VAL A 34 1.24 -5.21 -8.18
C VAL A 34 0.49 -4.16 -8.99
N HIS A 35 1.09 -2.99 -9.18
CA HIS A 35 0.50 -1.94 -10.01
C HIS A 35 0.28 -2.43 -11.45
N GLN A 36 1.25 -3.13 -12.02
CA GLN A 36 1.16 -3.63 -13.41
C GLN A 36 0.09 -4.71 -13.58
N LEU A 37 -0.23 -5.47 -12.53
CA LEU A 37 -1.32 -6.45 -12.57
C LEU A 37 -2.70 -5.78 -12.70
N ASN A 38 -2.81 -4.53 -12.31
CA ASN A 38 -4.07 -3.75 -12.37
C ASN A 38 -5.24 -4.44 -11.65
N ILE A 39 -4.97 -5.00 -10.48
CA ILE A 39 -5.96 -5.77 -9.70
C ILE A 39 -6.47 -5.02 -8.47
N VAL A 40 -5.69 -4.11 -7.93
CA VAL A 40 -6.03 -3.25 -6.78
C VAL A 40 -5.48 -1.85 -7.01
N ASN A 41 -5.97 -0.89 -6.24
CA ASN A 41 -5.50 0.50 -6.34
C ASN A 41 -4.15 0.65 -5.66
N VAL A 42 -3.10 0.79 -6.45
CA VAL A 42 -1.72 0.99 -5.99
C VAL A 42 -1.17 2.25 -6.65
N PRO A 43 -0.50 3.15 -5.91
CA PRO A 43 0.07 4.34 -6.51
C PRO A 43 1.06 4.02 -7.63
N GLU A 44 0.92 4.72 -8.76
CA GLU A 44 1.86 4.60 -9.87
C GLU A 44 3.23 5.15 -9.45
N ILE A 45 4.28 4.39 -9.75
CA ILE A 45 5.66 4.83 -9.53
C ILE A 45 6.07 5.68 -10.73
N ILE A 46 6.52 6.89 -10.46
CA ILE A 46 6.98 7.84 -11.47
C ILE A 46 8.46 7.63 -11.75
N GLU A 47 9.26 7.47 -10.70
CA GLU A 47 10.70 7.36 -10.82
C GLU A 47 11.28 6.66 -9.59
N TYR A 48 12.35 5.88 -9.79
CA TYR A 48 13.08 5.23 -8.71
C TYR A 48 14.59 5.41 -8.91
N ASP A 49 15.22 6.00 -7.91
CA ASP A 49 16.68 6.13 -7.84
C ASP A 49 17.22 5.04 -6.92
N GLU A 50 17.73 3.96 -7.51
CA GLU A 50 18.23 2.82 -6.76
C GLU A 50 19.47 3.15 -5.93
N ALA A 51 20.35 4.02 -6.45
CA ALA A 51 21.58 4.41 -5.75
C ALA A 51 21.27 5.15 -4.46
N ASN A 52 20.29 6.03 -4.46
CA ASN A 52 19.86 6.81 -3.29
C ASN A 52 18.65 6.24 -2.57
N LYS A 53 18.12 5.10 -3.04
CA LYS A 53 16.94 4.43 -2.46
C LYS A 53 15.75 5.37 -2.30
N THR A 54 15.51 6.20 -3.29
CA THR A 54 14.43 7.19 -3.29
C THR A 54 13.43 6.86 -4.38
N MET A 55 12.16 6.76 -4.01
CA MET A 55 11.07 6.44 -4.94
C MET A 55 10.06 7.58 -4.94
N VAL A 56 9.67 7.98 -6.15
CA VAL A 56 8.62 8.98 -6.35
C VAL A 56 7.40 8.27 -6.93
N MET A 57 6.25 8.51 -6.33
CA MET A 57 4.98 7.95 -6.79
C MET A 57 3.90 9.02 -6.82
N MET A 58 2.80 8.74 -7.48
CA MET A 58 1.63 9.62 -7.46
C MET A 58 1.03 9.70 -6.07
N LYS A 59 0.66 10.90 -5.64
CA LYS A 59 -0.06 11.13 -4.40
C LYS A 59 -1.52 10.76 -4.60
N VAL A 60 -1.99 9.72 -3.94
CA VAL A 60 -3.35 9.19 -4.15
C VAL A 60 -4.37 9.65 -3.11
N GLY A 61 -3.91 10.06 -1.96
CA GLY A 61 -4.76 10.55 -0.89
C GLY A 61 -3.93 11.28 0.15
N LYS A 62 -4.62 11.99 1.03
CA LYS A 62 -3.98 12.82 2.05
C LYS A 62 -3.72 12.04 3.33
N ASN A 63 -4.68 11.19 3.72
CA ASN A 63 -4.68 10.53 5.02
C ASN A 63 -4.97 9.03 4.89
N ASN A 64 -4.30 8.24 5.72
CA ASN A 64 -4.58 6.81 5.86
C ASN A 64 -5.74 6.57 6.82
N LEU A 65 -6.20 5.32 6.92
CA LEU A 65 -7.34 4.96 7.75
C LEU A 65 -7.08 5.16 9.24
N SER A 66 -5.86 4.90 9.71
CA SER A 66 -5.53 5.14 11.13
C SER A 66 -5.57 6.63 11.48
N HIS A 67 -5.15 7.49 10.55
CA HIS A 67 -5.25 8.93 10.76
C HIS A 67 -6.72 9.38 10.86
N ASN A 68 -7.57 8.84 9.96
CA ASN A 68 -8.98 9.28 9.90
C ASN A 68 -9.87 8.67 10.97
N TYR A 69 -9.60 7.42 11.39
CA TYR A 69 -10.52 6.66 12.25
C TYR A 69 -9.87 6.13 13.53
N GLY A 70 -8.55 6.31 13.72
CA GLY A 70 -7.84 5.85 14.90
C GLY A 70 -7.16 4.49 14.72
N GLU A 71 -6.57 4.00 15.79
CA GLU A 71 -5.68 2.84 15.79
C GLU A 71 -6.42 1.49 15.66
N ASN A 72 -7.73 1.46 15.89
CA ASN A 72 -8.50 0.22 15.91
C ASN A 72 -9.26 0.02 14.61
N ALA A 73 -9.12 -1.15 14.02
CA ALA A 73 -9.86 -1.50 12.79
C ALA A 73 -11.38 -1.43 13.00
N THR A 74 -11.84 -1.71 14.23
CA THR A 74 -13.28 -1.64 14.57
C THR A 74 -13.89 -0.26 14.40
N ASP A 75 -13.07 0.79 14.41
CA ASP A 75 -13.54 2.17 14.24
C ASP A 75 -13.63 2.60 12.77
N VAL A 76 -13.13 1.78 11.86
CA VAL A 76 -13.25 2.01 10.41
C VAL A 76 -14.68 1.68 9.98
N PRO A 77 -15.37 2.59 9.25
CA PRO A 77 -16.71 2.28 8.74
C PRO A 77 -16.74 0.98 7.93
N ASP A 78 -17.81 0.19 8.10
CA ASP A 78 -17.92 -1.13 7.46
C ASP A 78 -17.74 -1.08 5.94
N GLU A 79 -18.30 -0.09 5.29
CA GLU A 79 -18.19 0.09 3.84
C GLU A 79 -16.74 0.29 3.38
N LEU A 80 -15.92 0.97 4.17
CA LEU A 80 -14.50 1.15 3.88
C LEU A 80 -13.71 -0.10 4.21
N PHE A 81 -14.03 -0.74 5.33
CA PHE A 81 -13.34 -1.98 5.70
C PHE A 81 -13.64 -3.10 4.70
N ASP A 82 -14.83 -3.14 4.12
CA ASP A 82 -15.16 -4.09 3.05
C ASP A 82 -14.24 -3.89 1.83
N LYS A 83 -13.85 -2.64 1.52
CA LYS A 83 -12.87 -2.37 0.47
C LYS A 83 -11.49 -2.92 0.83
N VAL A 84 -11.08 -2.79 2.09
CA VAL A 84 -9.82 -3.37 2.59
C VAL A 84 -9.84 -4.89 2.43
N VAL A 85 -10.90 -5.55 2.85
CA VAL A 85 -11.06 -7.00 2.73
C VAL A 85 -10.95 -7.44 1.27
N LYS A 86 -11.60 -6.73 0.37
CA LYS A 86 -11.55 -7.02 -1.06
C LYS A 86 -10.13 -6.90 -1.62
N ILE A 87 -9.41 -5.86 -1.22
CA ILE A 87 -8.00 -5.68 -1.62
C ILE A 87 -7.16 -6.87 -1.16
N VAL A 88 -7.25 -7.23 0.11
CA VAL A 88 -6.45 -8.32 0.69
C VAL A 88 -6.77 -9.65 0.03
N ARG A 89 -8.05 -9.97 -0.15
CA ARG A 89 -8.48 -11.18 -0.86
C ARG A 89 -7.93 -11.24 -2.28
N THR A 90 -7.95 -10.12 -2.99
CA THR A 90 -7.45 -10.04 -4.36
C THR A 90 -5.95 -10.30 -4.41
N LEU A 91 -5.18 -9.71 -3.48
CA LEU A 91 -3.75 -9.96 -3.39
C LEU A 91 -3.44 -11.43 -3.14
N VAL A 92 -4.15 -12.05 -2.19
CA VAL A 92 -3.98 -13.48 -1.87
C VAL A 92 -4.25 -14.35 -3.10
N LEU A 93 -5.33 -14.09 -3.83
CA LEU A 93 -5.66 -14.84 -5.04
C LEU A 93 -4.59 -14.74 -6.12
N HIS A 94 -3.80 -13.68 -6.13
CA HIS A 94 -2.70 -13.48 -7.08
C HIS A 94 -1.34 -13.88 -6.52
N GLY A 95 -1.30 -14.61 -5.40
CA GLY A 95 -0.06 -15.10 -4.81
C GLY A 95 0.80 -14.03 -4.19
N ILE A 96 0.18 -12.96 -3.68
CA ILE A 96 0.90 -11.87 -3.01
C ILE A 96 0.59 -11.93 -1.53
N GLU A 97 1.62 -12.23 -0.73
CA GLU A 97 1.54 -12.16 0.72
C GLU A 97 1.85 -10.74 1.17
N TYR A 98 0.89 -10.08 1.80
CA TYR A 98 1.01 -8.72 2.31
C TYR A 98 0.70 -8.74 3.82
N PRO A 99 1.71 -8.91 4.68
CA PRO A 99 1.48 -9.07 6.12
C PRO A 99 1.29 -7.75 6.87
N ASP A 100 1.72 -6.63 6.30
CA ASP A 100 1.72 -5.31 6.94
C ASP A 100 0.31 -4.68 6.93
N LEU A 101 -0.65 -5.40 7.50
CA LEU A 101 -2.07 -5.06 7.50
C LEU A 101 -2.41 -4.14 8.67
N THR A 102 -2.15 -2.86 8.48
CA THR A 102 -2.46 -1.80 9.43
C THR A 102 -3.24 -0.69 8.73
N GLY A 103 -3.94 0.12 9.52
CA GLY A 103 -4.66 1.28 8.98
C GLY A 103 -3.74 2.35 8.39
N TYR A 104 -2.45 2.29 8.66
CA TYR A 104 -1.45 3.20 8.08
C TYR A 104 -1.19 2.91 6.60
N ASN A 105 -1.42 1.69 6.15
CA ASN A 105 -1.09 1.26 4.79
C ASN A 105 -2.26 1.26 3.82
N PHE A 106 -3.41 1.72 4.27
CA PHE A 106 -4.60 1.93 3.45
C PHE A 106 -4.95 3.39 3.42
N VAL A 107 -4.89 4.01 2.24
CA VAL A 107 -5.09 5.45 2.07
C VAL A 107 -6.44 5.68 1.40
N GLN A 108 -7.21 6.58 1.97
CA GLN A 108 -8.49 6.99 1.41
C GLN A 108 -8.24 7.94 0.24
N ASP A 109 -8.92 7.72 -0.88
CA ASP A 109 -8.73 8.54 -2.08
C ASP A 109 -9.03 10.01 -1.80
N LYS A 110 -8.26 10.90 -2.44
CA LYS A 110 -8.39 12.34 -2.24
C LYS A 110 -9.70 12.95 -2.74
N ASN A 111 -10.37 12.26 -3.67
CA ASN A 111 -11.58 12.75 -4.32
C ASN A 111 -12.80 11.85 -4.12
N THR A 112 -12.60 10.56 -3.85
CA THR A 112 -13.66 9.55 -3.79
C THR A 112 -13.64 8.87 -2.43
N TYR A 113 -14.66 9.15 -1.61
CA TYR A 113 -14.74 8.71 -0.22
C TYR A 113 -14.51 7.21 -0.03
N ASP A 114 -15.13 6.36 -0.85
CA ASP A 114 -15.11 4.91 -0.70
C ASP A 114 -14.03 4.19 -1.54
N LYS A 115 -13.09 4.94 -2.11
CA LYS A 115 -11.98 4.38 -2.85
C LYS A 115 -10.75 4.29 -1.95
N ILE A 116 -10.19 3.08 -1.81
CA ILE A 116 -9.04 2.81 -0.95
C ILE A 116 -7.85 2.38 -1.79
N TRP A 117 -6.69 2.92 -1.46
CA TRP A 117 -5.40 2.59 -2.03
C TRP A 117 -4.57 1.82 -1.03
N ILE A 118 -3.82 0.82 -1.48
CA ILE A 118 -2.83 0.13 -0.65
C ILE A 118 -1.44 0.64 -0.98
N ILE A 119 -0.65 0.89 0.06
CA ILE A 119 0.72 1.42 -0.04
C ILE A 119 1.67 0.55 0.79
N ASP A 120 2.97 0.83 0.71
CA ASP A 120 4.02 0.22 1.54
C ASP A 120 4.17 -1.28 1.33
N PHE A 121 4.94 -1.65 0.31
CA PHE A 121 5.18 -3.03 -0.08
C PHE A 121 6.50 -3.60 0.46
N GLU A 122 7.08 -2.97 1.49
CA GLU A 122 8.37 -3.36 2.07
C GLU A 122 8.39 -4.83 2.50
N HIS A 123 7.31 -5.33 3.07
CA HIS A 123 7.21 -6.70 3.60
C HIS A 123 6.41 -7.65 2.69
N ALA A 124 5.98 -7.18 1.53
CA ALA A 124 5.22 -8.01 0.60
C ALA A 124 6.12 -9.01 -0.13
N ALA A 125 5.57 -10.17 -0.45
CA ALA A 125 6.29 -11.23 -1.13
C ALA A 125 5.39 -12.01 -2.08
N LEU A 126 5.99 -12.64 -3.09
CA LEU A 126 5.30 -13.58 -3.97
C LEU A 126 5.31 -14.96 -3.30
N VAL A 127 4.13 -15.47 -2.98
CA VAL A 127 3.97 -16.75 -2.28
C VAL A 127 2.78 -17.49 -2.91
N PRO A 128 2.94 -18.76 -3.29
CA PRO A 128 1.80 -19.52 -3.81
C PRO A 128 0.61 -19.47 -2.84
N LEU A 129 -0.60 -19.36 -3.38
CA LEU A 129 -1.83 -19.23 -2.59
C LEU A 129 -1.91 -20.24 -1.43
N LYS A 130 -1.62 -21.51 -1.72
CA LYS A 130 -1.67 -22.60 -0.73
C LYS A 130 -0.63 -22.46 0.40
N GLU A 131 0.37 -21.61 0.23
CA GLU A 131 1.43 -21.39 1.22
C GLU A 131 1.23 -20.13 2.05
N ILE A 132 0.17 -19.37 1.77
CA ILE A 132 -0.19 -18.19 2.57
C ILE A 132 -0.94 -18.67 3.80
N THR A 133 -0.22 -18.73 4.93
CA THR A 133 -0.73 -19.23 6.21
C THR A 133 -0.75 -18.18 7.32
N ASN A 134 -0.38 -16.95 7.01
CA ASN A 134 -0.35 -15.86 7.99
C ASN A 134 -1.76 -15.63 8.55
N ILE A 135 -1.92 -15.81 9.87
CA ILE A 135 -3.24 -15.73 10.52
C ILE A 135 -3.85 -14.33 10.40
N HIS A 136 -3.06 -13.28 10.35
CA HIS A 136 -3.57 -11.91 10.25
C HIS A 136 -4.16 -11.65 8.86
N ILE A 137 -3.55 -12.21 7.82
CA ILE A 137 -4.09 -12.16 6.46
C ILE A 137 -5.40 -12.94 6.39
N ILE A 138 -5.43 -14.16 6.94
CA ILE A 138 -6.61 -15.01 6.97
C ILE A 138 -7.77 -14.32 7.70
N ASN A 139 -7.49 -13.69 8.84
CA ASN A 139 -8.51 -12.97 9.61
C ASN A 139 -9.19 -11.88 8.79
N ILE A 140 -8.42 -11.05 8.11
CA ILE A 140 -8.98 -9.98 7.29
C ILE A 140 -9.74 -10.55 6.09
N CYS A 141 -9.22 -11.59 5.45
CA CYS A 141 -9.92 -12.27 4.35
C CYS A 141 -11.28 -12.82 4.79
N ASN A 142 -11.42 -13.15 6.07
CA ASN A 142 -12.69 -13.61 6.65
C ASN A 142 -13.56 -12.45 7.19
N GLY A 143 -13.18 -11.21 6.92
CA GLY A 143 -13.95 -10.04 7.31
C GLY A 143 -13.77 -9.59 8.75
N LYS A 144 -12.80 -10.12 9.46
CA LYS A 144 -12.54 -9.69 10.85
C LYS A 144 -11.89 -8.33 10.85
N LYS A 145 -12.46 -7.40 11.61
CA LYS A 145 -11.95 -6.02 11.75
C LYS A 145 -10.87 -5.96 12.81
N ILE A 146 -9.69 -6.47 12.46
CA ILE A 146 -8.51 -6.49 13.33
C ILE A 146 -7.25 -6.28 12.51
N TRP A 147 -6.48 -5.25 12.86
CA TRP A 147 -5.18 -5.03 12.24
C TRP A 147 -4.12 -6.01 12.77
N ASN A 148 -3.06 -6.17 11.99
CA ASN A 148 -1.95 -7.03 12.39
C ASN A 148 -1.14 -6.35 13.50
N PRO A 149 -1.10 -6.88 14.74
CA PRO A 149 -0.42 -6.23 15.86
C PRO A 149 1.10 -6.27 15.75
N ASP A 150 1.64 -7.09 14.83
CA ASP A 150 3.08 -7.19 14.62
C ASP A 150 3.65 -6.00 13.83
N PHE A 151 2.76 -5.20 13.22
CA PHE A 151 3.11 -4.01 12.44
C PHE A 151 2.40 -2.77 12.99
N ARG A 152 3.16 -1.70 13.21
CA ARG A 152 2.62 -0.42 13.64
C ARG A 152 3.44 0.74 13.12
#